data_c3fcecbfdd8be483c605d354cf1c0438
#
_entry.id   c3fcecbfdd8be483c605d354cf1c0438
#
_cell.length_a   1.000
_cell.length_b   1.000
_cell.length_c   1.000
_cell.angle_alpha   90.00
_cell.angle_beta   90.00
_cell.angle_gamma   90.00
#
_symmetry.space_group_name_H-M   'P 1'
#
loop_
_entity.id
_entity.type
_entity.pdbx_description
1 polymer ?
#
loop_
_entity_poly.entity_id
_entity_poly.type
_entity_poly.pdbx_seq_one_letter_code
_entity_poly.pdbx_strand_id
1 'polypeptide(L)'
;MALWRSDTMTKSRKALSSAIAILMLIVIVLAITVPMAAFFINNQSSAEAGNALVNNYIYLKNLQVKQVEYGHPGIYYSNSSIYFAYTNGTFVPQSNITVTNILYFKDGIWYNVPAHYPLVIGAYTNLTLPKQVQGHPIIIVTSFGNLFFLSPESSIGPYSTSGKGGVIIAAEISEPGNTIGVSINATTNINGPFKNYTTPVAFPNQTGTFSVGVPQYVFYEMPNGSIVTGVFHNWIVSGALVNSTNSQGIKVNLQGVPASLTANYTAVTQYVNLQVNLIKNYGQPITIAIDGIEHTINNGENFQVLAGYVNVTIYTTQFNVTSPNAIYQHSYQESTYNGKSYSTTSFLIFIQPSSTNPSINIQFINSSSYYKVYINYAYNQNSPWPPNVSSISPHKTYSASYVNFTLNSSVYQYNTKIWVKNGTYIAQGIGVFVPGSFCVYFTNGGYTYYPYLTWGPYEITVQTLSGQTVESVQSYAGVAPEINVNQPLIITVYYAWTTGYNSLSQGG
;
A
#
# COMPACT_ATOMS: atom_id res chain seq x y z
N MET A 1 -37.71 14.95 -89.81
CA MET A 1 -36.65 13.89 -89.70
C MET A 1 -35.47 14.41 -88.93
N ALA A 2 -35.61 14.76 -87.71
CA ALA A 2 -34.52 15.20 -86.82
C ALA A 2 -34.92 15.23 -85.32
N LEU A 3 -35.29 14.11 -84.79
CA LEU A 3 -35.62 14.04 -83.32
C LEU A 3 -35.29 12.67 -82.66
N TRP A 4 -34.42 11.87 -83.25
CA TRP A 4 -34.10 10.51 -82.72
C TRP A 4 -32.61 10.26 -82.45
N ARG A 5 -31.78 11.28 -82.20
CA ARG A 5 -30.33 11.08 -81.98
C ARG A 5 -29.79 11.60 -80.67
N SER A 6 -30.63 12.19 -79.82
CA SER A 6 -30.11 12.75 -78.56
C SER A 6 -30.23 11.82 -77.29
N ASP A 7 -31.23 10.91 -77.31
CA ASP A 7 -31.52 10.11 -76.13
C ASP A 7 -30.59 8.89 -75.92
N THR A 8 -30.00 8.36 -77.01
CA THR A 8 -29.09 7.21 -76.91
C THR A 8 -27.70 7.58 -76.43
N MET A 9 -27.21 8.79 -76.71
CA MET A 9 -25.89 9.24 -76.21
C MET A 9 -25.92 9.59 -74.74
N THR A 10 -27.00 10.08 -74.14
CA THR A 10 -27.15 10.39 -72.73
C THR A 10 -27.29 9.16 -71.90
N LYS A 11 -27.96 8.10 -72.35
CA LYS A 11 -28.05 6.81 -71.66
C LYS A 11 -26.71 6.07 -71.68
N SER A 12 -25.95 6.11 -72.72
CA SER A 12 -24.60 5.51 -72.78
C SER A 12 -23.61 6.18 -71.84
N ARG A 13 -23.66 7.53 -71.75
CA ARG A 13 -22.77 8.26 -70.80
C ARG A 13 -23.12 7.99 -69.31
N LYS A 14 -24.39 7.85 -68.97
CA LYS A 14 -24.82 7.48 -67.62
C LYS A 14 -24.44 6.04 -67.23
N ALA A 15 -24.56 5.12 -68.20
CA ALA A 15 -24.13 3.71 -67.94
C ALA A 15 -22.62 3.59 -67.83
N LEU A 16 -21.84 4.33 -68.60
CA LEU A 16 -20.38 4.36 -68.53
C LEU A 16 -19.91 4.99 -67.20
N SER A 17 -20.55 6.07 -66.75
CA SER A 17 -20.27 6.73 -65.47
C SER A 17 -20.57 5.79 -64.25
N SER A 18 -21.67 5.04 -64.30
CA SER A 18 -22.03 4.07 -63.28
C SER A 18 -21.03 2.89 -63.25
N ALA A 19 -20.60 2.40 -64.40
CA ALA A 19 -19.60 1.33 -64.47
C ALA A 19 -18.24 1.77 -63.92
N ILE A 20 -17.80 2.99 -64.19
CA ILE A 20 -16.56 3.58 -63.66
C ILE A 20 -16.68 3.79 -62.15
N ALA A 21 -17.85 4.26 -61.68
CA ALA A 21 -18.07 4.43 -60.23
C ALA A 21 -18.02 3.11 -59.46
N ILE A 22 -18.61 2.03 -60.01
CA ILE A 22 -18.55 0.69 -59.44
C ILE A 22 -17.10 0.16 -59.45
N LEU A 23 -16.37 0.36 -60.52
CA LEU A 23 -14.99 -0.07 -60.63
C LEU A 23 -14.08 0.67 -59.65
N MET A 24 -14.28 1.99 -59.46
CA MET A 24 -13.57 2.75 -58.43
C MET A 24 -13.93 2.27 -57.02
N LEU A 25 -15.19 1.97 -56.74
CA LEU A 25 -15.60 1.42 -55.43
C LEU A 25 -14.90 0.09 -55.17
N ILE A 26 -14.85 -0.81 -56.13
CA ILE A 26 -14.14 -2.10 -56.01
C ILE A 26 -12.64 -1.88 -55.74
N VAL A 27 -12.01 -0.97 -56.47
CA VAL A 27 -10.59 -0.66 -56.27
C VAL A 27 -10.33 -0.08 -54.88
N ILE A 28 -11.19 0.80 -54.37
CA ILE A 28 -11.08 1.37 -53.00
C ILE A 28 -11.27 0.28 -51.95
N VAL A 29 -12.27 -0.59 -52.12
CA VAL A 29 -12.52 -1.72 -51.21
C VAL A 29 -11.30 -2.66 -51.19
N LEU A 30 -10.75 -3.02 -52.36
CA LEU A 30 -9.57 -3.87 -52.45
C LEU A 30 -8.31 -3.19 -51.85
N ALA A 31 -8.16 -1.88 -52.08
CA ALA A 31 -7.03 -1.14 -51.52
C ALA A 31 -7.03 -1.07 -50.00
N ILE A 32 -8.19 -1.19 -49.38
CA ILE A 32 -8.32 -1.23 -47.91
C ILE A 32 -8.28 -2.68 -47.36
N THR A 33 -9.02 -3.60 -48.01
CA THR A 33 -9.17 -4.96 -47.49
C THR A 33 -7.90 -5.80 -47.62
N VAL A 34 -7.15 -5.64 -48.74
CA VAL A 34 -5.94 -6.43 -48.96
C VAL A 34 -4.83 -6.10 -47.94
N PRO A 35 -4.50 -4.82 -47.68
CA PRO A 35 -3.54 -4.48 -46.62
C PRO A 35 -4.01 -4.89 -45.22
N MET A 36 -5.31 -4.74 -44.91
CA MET A 36 -5.84 -5.22 -43.62
C MET A 36 -5.73 -6.75 -43.47
N ALA A 37 -6.10 -7.50 -44.51
CA ALA A 37 -5.95 -8.96 -44.47
C ALA A 37 -4.48 -9.38 -44.33
N ALA A 38 -3.57 -8.75 -45.06
CA ALA A 38 -2.13 -8.99 -44.92
C ALA A 38 -1.60 -8.64 -43.52
N PHE A 39 -2.09 -7.56 -42.92
CA PHE A 39 -1.76 -7.17 -41.58
C PHE A 39 -2.25 -8.21 -40.53
N PHE A 40 -3.49 -8.69 -40.65
CA PHE A 40 -4.00 -9.73 -39.76
C PHE A 40 -3.26 -11.06 -39.91
N ILE A 41 -2.97 -11.49 -41.17
CA ILE A 41 -2.21 -12.73 -41.39
C ILE A 41 -0.80 -12.64 -40.82
N ASN A 42 -0.10 -11.51 -41.00
CA ASN A 42 1.23 -11.31 -40.43
C ASN A 42 1.21 -11.28 -38.89
N ASN A 43 0.24 -10.62 -38.30
CA ASN A 43 0.13 -10.60 -36.85
C ASN A 43 -0.23 -11.97 -36.26
N GLN A 44 -1.08 -12.74 -36.94
CA GLN A 44 -1.42 -14.09 -36.51
C GLN A 44 -0.21 -15.04 -36.59
N SER A 45 0.55 -14.98 -37.67
CA SER A 45 1.76 -15.77 -37.82
C SER A 45 2.84 -15.38 -36.79
N SER A 46 2.96 -14.11 -36.43
CA SER A 46 3.87 -13.63 -35.40
C SER A 46 3.45 -14.11 -33.98
N ALA A 47 2.17 -14.16 -33.69
CA ALA A 47 1.64 -14.68 -32.43
C ALA A 47 1.83 -16.20 -32.34
N GLU A 48 1.60 -16.95 -33.42
CA GLU A 48 1.84 -18.38 -33.48
C GLU A 48 3.33 -18.72 -33.31
N ALA A 49 4.21 -17.95 -33.97
CA ALA A 49 5.65 -18.08 -33.82
C ALA A 49 6.09 -17.75 -32.38
N GLY A 50 5.50 -16.71 -31.76
CA GLY A 50 5.76 -16.36 -30.37
C GLY A 50 5.35 -17.49 -29.41
N ASN A 51 4.15 -18.03 -29.59
CA ASN A 51 3.66 -19.17 -28.79
C ASN A 51 4.51 -20.42 -28.97
N ALA A 52 4.94 -20.72 -30.19
CA ALA A 52 5.83 -21.83 -30.48
C ALA A 52 7.20 -21.67 -29.79
N LEU A 53 7.75 -20.45 -29.76
CA LEU A 53 8.99 -20.15 -29.06
C LEU A 53 8.86 -20.33 -27.55
N VAL A 54 7.77 -19.82 -26.95
CA VAL A 54 7.49 -19.97 -25.52
C VAL A 54 7.33 -21.44 -25.15
N ASN A 55 6.54 -22.19 -25.92
CA ASN A 55 6.33 -23.63 -25.69
C ASN A 55 7.64 -24.42 -25.82
N ASN A 56 8.47 -24.10 -26.80
CA ASN A 56 9.77 -24.71 -26.96
C ASN A 56 10.71 -24.36 -25.78
N TYR A 57 10.67 -23.12 -25.32
CA TYR A 57 11.46 -22.70 -24.14
C TYR A 57 11.05 -23.47 -22.89
N ILE A 58 9.74 -23.59 -22.62
CA ILE A 58 9.21 -24.35 -21.49
C ILE A 58 9.58 -25.83 -21.60
N TYR A 59 9.48 -26.40 -22.80
CA TYR A 59 9.89 -27.76 -23.07
C TYR A 59 11.38 -28.00 -22.76
N LEU A 60 12.26 -27.11 -23.26
CA LEU A 60 13.70 -27.21 -23.04
C LEU A 60 14.06 -27.00 -21.55
N LYS A 61 13.36 -26.07 -20.88
CA LYS A 61 13.51 -25.87 -19.43
C LYS A 61 13.21 -27.15 -18.65
N ASN A 62 12.07 -27.77 -18.92
CA ASN A 62 11.66 -29.01 -18.25
C ASN A 62 12.56 -30.19 -18.62
N LEU A 63 12.98 -30.26 -19.89
CA LEU A 63 13.94 -31.29 -20.35
C LEU A 63 15.27 -31.18 -19.60
N GLN A 64 15.78 -29.96 -19.39
CA GLN A 64 17.03 -29.75 -18.66
C GLN A 64 16.95 -30.25 -17.22
N VAL A 65 15.84 -30.03 -16.52
CA VAL A 65 15.62 -30.56 -15.15
C VAL A 65 15.71 -32.08 -15.17
N LYS A 66 14.94 -32.73 -16.04
CA LYS A 66 14.97 -34.20 -16.19
C LYS A 66 16.35 -34.73 -16.54
N GLN A 67 17.09 -34.03 -17.41
CA GLN A 67 18.45 -34.41 -17.77
C GLN A 67 19.39 -34.44 -16.56
N VAL A 68 19.34 -33.41 -15.72
CA VAL A 68 20.15 -33.37 -14.48
C VAL A 68 19.72 -34.46 -13.50
N GLU A 69 18.42 -34.71 -13.35
CA GLU A 69 17.88 -35.82 -12.54
C GLU A 69 18.39 -37.19 -12.98
N TYR A 70 18.57 -37.39 -14.29
CA TYR A 70 19.13 -38.64 -14.88
C TYR A 70 20.64 -38.65 -14.98
N GLY A 71 21.34 -37.62 -14.49
CA GLY A 71 22.82 -37.55 -14.53
C GLY A 71 23.38 -37.13 -15.88
N HIS A 72 22.68 -36.34 -16.65
CA HIS A 72 23.07 -35.81 -17.96
C HIS A 72 23.16 -34.29 -18.03
N PRO A 73 24.05 -33.59 -17.26
CA PRO A 73 25.03 -34.11 -16.30
C PRO A 73 24.45 -34.32 -14.91
N GLY A 74 25.04 -35.22 -14.15
CA GLY A 74 24.96 -35.18 -12.69
C GLY A 74 25.79 -34.03 -12.15
N ILE A 75 25.32 -33.37 -11.11
CA ILE A 75 26.00 -32.26 -10.46
C ILE A 75 26.36 -32.68 -9.05
N TYR A 76 27.64 -32.53 -8.69
CA TYR A 76 28.15 -32.82 -7.35
C TYR A 76 28.85 -31.58 -6.79
N TYR A 77 28.48 -31.16 -5.61
CA TYR A 77 29.16 -30.11 -4.88
C TYR A 77 29.97 -30.70 -3.72
N SER A 78 31.27 -30.77 -3.89
CA SER A 78 32.18 -30.99 -2.77
C SER A 78 32.34 -29.69 -1.98
N ASN A 79 32.90 -29.76 -0.79
CA ASN A 79 33.16 -28.57 0.03
C ASN A 79 33.92 -27.44 -0.68
N SER A 80 34.72 -27.79 -1.68
CA SER A 80 35.64 -26.85 -2.37
C SER A 80 35.36 -26.67 -3.86
N SER A 81 34.59 -27.55 -4.50
CA SER A 81 34.40 -27.54 -5.94
C SER A 81 33.05 -28.09 -6.36
N ILE A 82 32.56 -27.60 -7.50
CA ILE A 82 31.37 -28.14 -8.16
C ILE A 82 31.83 -28.98 -9.35
N TYR A 83 31.36 -30.20 -9.43
CA TYR A 83 31.64 -31.16 -10.49
C TYR A 83 30.37 -31.39 -11.30
N PHE A 84 30.51 -31.33 -12.61
CA PHE A 84 29.49 -31.71 -13.57
C PHE A 84 30.02 -32.88 -14.37
N ALA A 85 29.29 -33.97 -14.40
CA ALA A 85 29.72 -35.15 -15.15
C ALA A 85 28.51 -35.82 -15.82
N TYR A 86 28.64 -36.13 -17.09
CA TYR A 86 27.67 -36.94 -17.80
C TYR A 86 27.90 -38.41 -17.48
N THR A 87 26.90 -39.07 -16.89
CA THR A 87 26.94 -40.51 -16.64
C THR A 87 26.98 -41.26 -17.98
N ASN A 88 27.79 -42.29 -18.05
CA ASN A 88 28.00 -43.16 -19.22
C ASN A 88 28.65 -42.49 -20.45
N GLY A 89 29.29 -41.34 -20.31
CA GLY A 89 30.02 -40.71 -21.41
C GLY A 89 29.17 -40.28 -22.63
N THR A 90 27.87 -40.40 -22.54
CA THR A 90 26.94 -39.96 -23.61
C THR A 90 26.69 -38.47 -23.47
N PHE A 91 27.51 -37.70 -24.18
CA PHE A 91 27.27 -36.27 -24.39
C PHE A 91 26.16 -36.11 -25.43
N VAL A 92 25.06 -35.47 -25.04
CA VAL A 92 23.99 -35.10 -25.96
C VAL A 92 24.17 -33.61 -26.34
N PRO A 93 24.71 -33.30 -27.52
CA PRO A 93 25.13 -31.95 -27.89
C PRO A 93 24.01 -30.91 -27.85
N GLN A 94 22.75 -31.34 -27.99
CA GLN A 94 21.58 -30.48 -28.00
C GLN A 94 21.09 -30.05 -26.60
N SER A 95 21.74 -30.57 -25.56
CA SER A 95 21.32 -30.33 -24.16
C SER A 95 22.45 -29.78 -23.28
N ASN A 96 23.41 -29.08 -23.86
CA ASN A 96 24.46 -28.46 -23.06
C ASN A 96 23.84 -27.53 -22.01
N ILE A 97 24.14 -27.82 -20.73
CA ILE A 97 23.82 -26.92 -19.66
C ILE A 97 24.75 -25.72 -19.72
N THR A 98 24.19 -24.56 -19.86
CA THR A 98 24.90 -23.29 -19.71
C THR A 98 24.55 -22.68 -18.38
N VAL A 99 25.52 -22.56 -17.49
CA VAL A 99 25.38 -21.92 -16.19
C VAL A 99 25.57 -20.42 -16.37
N THR A 100 24.59 -19.64 -16.08
CA THR A 100 24.63 -18.17 -16.20
C THR A 100 25.06 -17.50 -14.93
N ASN A 101 24.84 -18.14 -13.77
CA ASN A 101 25.28 -17.63 -12.48
C ASN A 101 25.36 -18.75 -11.44
N ILE A 102 26.15 -18.55 -10.41
CA ILE A 102 26.15 -19.36 -9.20
C ILE A 102 26.08 -18.41 -8.00
N LEU A 103 25.14 -18.68 -7.11
CA LEU A 103 24.94 -17.91 -5.89
C LEU A 103 25.34 -18.76 -4.69
N TYR A 104 25.91 -18.17 -3.65
CA TYR A 104 26.15 -18.85 -2.37
C TYR A 104 25.42 -18.10 -1.24
N PHE A 105 24.94 -18.85 -0.25
CA PHE A 105 24.17 -18.33 0.87
C PHE A 105 25.06 -18.14 2.08
N LYS A 106 25.13 -16.91 2.58
CA LYS A 106 25.88 -16.57 3.79
C LYS A 106 25.18 -15.47 4.56
N ASP A 107 25.12 -15.62 5.88
CA ASP A 107 24.56 -14.61 6.80
C ASP A 107 23.13 -14.12 6.43
N GLY A 108 22.30 -15.04 5.89
CA GLY A 108 20.94 -14.73 5.49
C GLY A 108 20.79 -14.13 4.09
N ILE A 109 21.87 -13.95 3.32
CA ILE A 109 21.88 -13.28 2.02
C ILE A 109 22.53 -14.17 0.95
N TRP A 110 22.04 -14.06 -0.28
CA TRP A 110 22.63 -14.70 -1.46
C TRP A 110 23.63 -13.77 -2.14
N TYR A 111 24.83 -14.26 -2.35
CA TYR A 111 25.93 -13.55 -3.01
C TYR A 111 26.34 -14.28 -4.30
N ASN A 112 26.78 -13.52 -5.30
CA ASN A 112 27.35 -14.10 -6.52
C ASN A 112 28.69 -14.75 -6.24
N VAL A 113 28.90 -15.97 -6.78
CA VAL A 113 30.20 -16.58 -6.84
C VAL A 113 31.01 -15.88 -7.94
N PRO A 114 32.19 -15.33 -7.64
CA PRO A 114 33.04 -14.73 -8.66
C PRO A 114 33.61 -15.79 -9.58
N ALA A 115 33.04 -15.93 -10.76
CA ALA A 115 33.48 -16.82 -11.83
C ALA A 115 33.22 -16.21 -13.20
N HIS A 116 33.80 -16.75 -14.25
CA HIS A 116 33.51 -16.30 -15.62
C HIS A 116 32.23 -16.96 -16.12
N TYR A 117 31.24 -16.17 -16.36
CA TYR A 117 29.94 -16.60 -16.92
C TYR A 117 29.75 -16.04 -18.34
N PRO A 118 29.02 -16.75 -19.22
CA PRO A 118 28.38 -18.05 -19.02
C PRO A 118 29.38 -19.21 -19.04
N LEU A 119 29.14 -20.19 -18.14
CA LEU A 119 29.93 -21.43 -18.11
C LEU A 119 29.18 -22.53 -18.86
N VAL A 120 29.76 -23.01 -19.98
CA VAL A 120 29.21 -24.15 -20.74
C VAL A 120 29.73 -25.44 -20.15
N ILE A 121 28.83 -26.34 -19.75
CA ILE A 121 29.17 -27.62 -19.13
C ILE A 121 29.44 -28.64 -20.22
N GLY A 122 30.69 -29.12 -20.29
CA GLY A 122 31.11 -30.21 -21.16
C GLY A 122 30.87 -31.61 -20.55
N ALA A 123 31.43 -32.61 -21.16
CA ALA A 123 31.32 -34.01 -20.69
C ALA A 123 31.77 -34.20 -19.24
N TYR A 124 32.75 -33.45 -18.84
CA TYR A 124 33.24 -33.31 -17.46
C TYR A 124 33.67 -31.85 -17.25
N THR A 125 33.15 -31.21 -16.23
CA THR A 125 33.52 -29.83 -15.88
C THR A 125 33.71 -29.75 -14.36
N ASN A 126 34.80 -29.12 -13.95
CA ASN A 126 35.11 -28.85 -12.54
C ASN A 126 35.23 -27.34 -12.35
N LEU A 127 34.52 -26.80 -11.35
CA LEU A 127 34.64 -25.41 -10.93
C LEU A 127 35.14 -25.37 -9.49
N THR A 128 36.36 -24.94 -9.28
CA THR A 128 36.90 -24.69 -7.94
C THR A 128 36.32 -23.41 -7.37
N LEU A 129 35.79 -23.51 -6.17
CA LEU A 129 35.13 -22.37 -5.49
C LEU A 129 36.15 -21.57 -4.67
N PRO A 130 36.00 -20.23 -4.65
CA PRO A 130 36.77 -19.36 -3.75
C PRO A 130 36.58 -19.77 -2.28
N LYS A 131 37.59 -19.59 -1.45
CA LYS A 131 37.56 -19.97 -0.02
C LYS A 131 36.35 -19.40 0.73
N GLN A 132 35.90 -18.19 0.38
CA GLN A 132 34.75 -17.54 0.99
C GLN A 132 33.38 -18.19 0.68
N VAL A 133 33.33 -19.02 -0.37
CA VAL A 133 32.13 -19.74 -0.83
C VAL A 133 32.12 -21.18 -0.28
N GLN A 134 33.27 -21.71 0.03
CA GLN A 134 33.42 -23.11 0.48
C GLN A 134 32.60 -23.35 1.76
N GLY A 135 31.91 -24.48 1.80
CA GLY A 135 31.06 -24.85 2.95
C GLY A 135 29.71 -24.15 3.02
N HIS A 136 29.41 -23.28 2.07
CA HIS A 136 28.10 -22.59 2.03
C HIS A 136 27.15 -23.24 1.00
N PRO A 137 25.84 -23.26 1.24
CA PRO A 137 24.86 -23.67 0.24
C PRO A 137 24.95 -22.81 -1.01
N ILE A 138 24.72 -23.42 -2.18
CA ILE A 138 24.80 -22.75 -3.47
C ILE A 138 23.54 -22.96 -4.29
N ILE A 139 23.28 -22.03 -5.20
CA ILE A 139 22.30 -22.15 -6.27
C ILE A 139 23.02 -22.03 -7.60
N ILE A 140 22.80 -22.98 -8.49
CA ILE A 140 23.28 -22.92 -9.86
C ILE A 140 22.14 -22.45 -10.72
N VAL A 141 22.32 -21.34 -11.43
CA VAL A 141 21.34 -20.74 -12.35
C VAL A 141 21.74 -21.07 -13.79
N THR A 142 20.84 -21.61 -14.57
CA THR A 142 21.10 -21.97 -15.97
C THR A 142 20.46 -20.96 -16.95
N SER A 143 20.86 -21.04 -18.22
CA SER A 143 20.34 -20.22 -19.30
C SER A 143 18.83 -20.36 -19.55
N PHE A 144 18.24 -21.49 -19.14
CA PHE A 144 16.79 -21.69 -19.16
C PHE A 144 16.10 -21.26 -17.84
N GLY A 145 16.83 -20.57 -16.93
CA GLY A 145 16.27 -20.10 -15.66
C GLY A 145 15.98 -21.24 -14.67
N ASN A 146 16.51 -22.44 -14.84
CA ASN A 146 16.45 -23.47 -13.83
C ASN A 146 17.41 -23.15 -12.69
N LEU A 147 16.95 -23.44 -11.45
CA LEU A 147 17.69 -23.25 -10.22
C LEU A 147 17.99 -24.63 -9.62
N PHE A 148 19.26 -24.93 -9.45
CA PHE A 148 19.71 -26.17 -8.81
C PHE A 148 20.36 -25.83 -7.47
N PHE A 149 19.70 -26.23 -6.38
CA PHE A 149 20.16 -26.00 -5.02
C PHE A 149 21.06 -27.15 -4.58
N LEU A 150 22.20 -26.82 -4.03
CA LEU A 150 23.19 -27.81 -3.53
C LEU A 150 23.73 -27.34 -2.18
N SER A 151 23.90 -28.29 -1.27
CA SER A 151 24.71 -28.12 -0.07
C SER A 151 26.10 -28.72 -0.28
N PRO A 152 27.09 -28.35 0.53
CA PRO A 152 28.36 -29.06 0.54
C PRO A 152 28.15 -30.58 0.68
N GLU A 153 28.88 -31.36 -0.07
CA GLU A 153 28.81 -32.83 -0.12
C GLU A 153 27.44 -33.34 -0.61
N SER A 154 26.76 -32.58 -1.48
CA SER A 154 25.48 -32.99 -2.09
C SER A 154 25.59 -33.14 -3.60
N SER A 155 24.67 -33.91 -4.20
CA SER A 155 24.53 -34.05 -5.64
C SER A 155 23.10 -33.98 -6.11
N ILE A 156 22.94 -33.65 -7.39
CA ILE A 156 21.70 -33.80 -8.13
C ILE A 156 21.94 -34.73 -9.30
N GLY A 157 21.12 -35.77 -9.42
CA GLY A 157 21.31 -36.86 -10.34
C GLY A 157 22.29 -37.92 -9.82
N PRO A 158 22.44 -39.05 -10.53
CA PRO A 158 23.32 -40.11 -10.13
C PRO A 158 24.79 -39.69 -10.21
N TYR A 159 25.31 -39.31 -9.08
CA TYR A 159 26.71 -39.02 -8.85
C TYR A 159 27.19 -39.87 -7.67
N SER A 160 27.97 -40.89 -7.93
CA SER A 160 28.45 -41.82 -6.89
C SER A 160 29.55 -41.16 -6.08
N THR A 161 29.26 -40.82 -4.84
CA THR A 161 30.29 -40.48 -3.86
C THR A 161 30.21 -41.46 -2.69
N SER A 162 31.33 -42.05 -2.35
CA SER A 162 31.50 -42.83 -1.11
C SER A 162 31.65 -41.86 0.05
N GLY A 163 30.57 -41.28 0.57
CA GLY A 163 30.67 -40.33 1.64
C GLY A 163 29.34 -40.05 2.36
N LYS A 164 29.42 -39.41 3.51
CA LYS A 164 28.27 -38.95 4.28
C LYS A 164 27.50 -37.89 3.46
N GLY A 165 26.23 -38.13 3.15
CA GLY A 165 25.42 -37.22 2.36
C GLY A 165 24.96 -35.99 3.20
N GLY A 166 24.77 -34.88 2.53
CA GLY A 166 23.99 -33.75 3.09
C GLY A 166 22.54 -33.85 2.68
N VAL A 167 21.67 -33.05 3.31
CA VAL A 167 20.28 -32.88 2.89
C VAL A 167 19.93 -31.43 2.76
N ILE A 168 19.21 -31.06 1.70
CA ILE A 168 18.59 -29.74 1.52
C ILE A 168 17.09 -29.88 1.72
N ILE A 169 16.51 -28.94 2.47
CA ILE A 169 15.07 -28.77 2.57
C ILE A 169 14.73 -27.44 1.89
N ALA A 170 13.90 -27.51 0.86
CA ALA A 170 13.45 -26.37 0.07
C ALA A 170 11.91 -26.35 -0.05
N ALA A 171 11.36 -25.27 -0.59
CA ALA A 171 9.94 -25.16 -0.89
C ALA A 171 9.72 -24.38 -2.19
N GLU A 172 8.69 -24.75 -2.92
CA GLU A 172 8.29 -24.11 -4.17
C GLU A 172 6.77 -24.07 -4.32
N ILE A 173 6.26 -23.07 -5.05
CA ILE A 173 4.89 -22.99 -5.50
C ILE A 173 4.86 -23.25 -7.00
N SER A 174 4.13 -24.28 -7.41
CA SER A 174 3.93 -24.61 -8.82
C SER A 174 2.66 -23.93 -9.34
N GLU A 175 2.82 -23.12 -10.37
CA GLU A 175 1.77 -22.52 -11.19
C GLU A 175 1.78 -23.13 -12.59
N PRO A 176 0.69 -23.03 -13.36
CA PRO A 176 0.69 -23.49 -14.75
C PRO A 176 1.81 -22.79 -15.56
N GLY A 177 2.85 -23.56 -15.92
CA GLY A 177 3.97 -23.07 -16.72
C GLY A 177 5.09 -22.33 -15.96
N ASN A 178 4.99 -22.22 -14.62
CA ASN A 178 6.02 -21.58 -13.79
C ASN A 178 6.14 -22.27 -12.43
N THR A 179 7.32 -22.15 -11.81
CA THR A 179 7.58 -22.62 -10.45
C THR A 179 8.35 -21.53 -9.71
N ILE A 180 7.85 -21.14 -8.55
CA ILE A 180 8.41 -20.06 -7.74
C ILE A 180 9.00 -20.67 -6.47
N GLY A 181 10.32 -20.54 -6.26
CA GLY A 181 10.95 -20.89 -4.99
C GLY A 181 10.50 -19.96 -3.87
N VAL A 182 10.08 -20.52 -2.75
CA VAL A 182 9.55 -19.74 -1.61
C VAL A 182 10.30 -20.05 -0.32
N SER A 183 10.44 -19.04 0.52
CA SER A 183 11.00 -19.18 1.86
C SER A 183 9.89 -19.45 2.85
N ILE A 184 9.92 -20.63 3.51
CA ILE A 184 8.94 -21.06 4.50
C ILE A 184 9.64 -21.54 5.77
N ASN A 185 8.89 -21.60 6.86
CA ASN A 185 9.36 -22.23 8.09
C ASN A 185 9.14 -23.74 8.03
N ALA A 186 10.22 -24.51 7.87
CA ALA A 186 10.23 -25.97 8.00
C ALA A 186 10.63 -26.35 9.42
N THR A 187 9.88 -27.24 10.05
CA THR A 187 10.18 -27.79 11.39
C THR A 187 10.84 -29.15 11.25
N THR A 188 12.02 -29.31 11.81
CA THR A 188 12.74 -30.59 11.74
C THR A 188 13.54 -30.89 13.01
N ASN A 189 13.76 -32.16 13.27
CA ASN A 189 14.60 -32.68 14.37
C ASN A 189 15.94 -33.24 13.89
N ILE A 190 16.40 -32.88 12.72
CA ILE A 190 17.61 -33.41 12.08
C ILE A 190 18.88 -33.25 12.96
N ASN A 191 18.96 -32.20 13.76
CA ASN A 191 20.06 -31.91 14.67
C ASN A 191 19.65 -32.01 16.16
N GLY A 192 18.72 -32.90 16.51
CA GLY A 192 18.25 -33.11 17.89
C GLY A 192 16.79 -32.75 18.08
N PRO A 193 16.41 -31.89 19.02
CA PRO A 193 15.00 -31.53 19.22
C PRO A 193 14.45 -30.75 18.03
N PHE A 194 13.12 -30.81 17.82
CA PHE A 194 12.46 -30.06 16.76
C PHE A 194 12.75 -28.56 16.84
N LYS A 195 13.19 -28.00 15.71
CA LYS A 195 13.46 -26.57 15.52
C LYS A 195 12.91 -26.11 14.17
N ASN A 196 12.57 -24.84 14.09
CA ASN A 196 12.15 -24.19 12.86
C ASN A 196 13.38 -23.64 12.12
N TYR A 197 13.40 -23.89 10.83
CA TYR A 197 14.42 -23.41 9.90
C TYR A 197 13.71 -22.75 8.71
N THR A 198 14.23 -21.62 8.27
CA THR A 198 13.74 -20.97 7.05
C THR A 198 14.33 -21.66 5.83
N THR A 199 13.49 -22.11 4.90
CA THR A 199 13.93 -22.72 3.64
C THR A 199 14.41 -21.63 2.64
N PRO A 200 15.34 -21.96 1.71
CA PRO A 200 16.08 -23.23 1.64
C PRO A 200 17.10 -23.36 2.77
N VAL A 201 17.20 -24.54 3.36
CA VAL A 201 18.18 -24.84 4.40
C VAL A 201 18.92 -26.12 4.10
N ALA A 202 20.23 -26.13 4.35
CA ALA A 202 21.12 -27.26 4.09
C ALA A 202 21.72 -27.80 5.40
N PHE A 203 21.76 -29.10 5.52
CA PHE A 203 22.36 -29.82 6.62
C PHE A 203 23.46 -30.74 6.05
N PRO A 204 24.71 -30.35 6.15
CA PRO A 204 25.84 -31.14 5.64
C PRO A 204 26.10 -32.37 6.50
N ASN A 205 26.65 -33.41 5.90
CA ASN A 205 27.13 -34.62 6.59
C ASN A 205 26.09 -35.35 7.45
N GLN A 206 24.85 -35.36 7.03
CA GLN A 206 23.77 -36.00 7.75
C GLN A 206 23.60 -37.48 7.38
N THR A 207 23.23 -38.28 8.38
CA THR A 207 22.91 -39.69 8.22
C THR A 207 21.75 -40.05 9.15
N GLY A 208 21.10 -41.18 8.85
CA GLY A 208 20.04 -41.72 9.72
C GLY A 208 18.67 -41.14 9.44
N THR A 209 17.82 -41.13 10.48
CA THR A 209 16.41 -40.84 10.34
C THR A 209 16.05 -39.59 11.10
N PHE A 210 15.27 -38.70 10.48
CA PHE A 210 14.69 -37.49 11.07
C PHE A 210 13.29 -37.26 10.56
N SER A 211 12.60 -36.31 11.15
CA SER A 211 11.28 -35.86 10.70
C SER A 211 11.36 -34.40 10.24
N VAL A 212 10.58 -34.09 9.22
CA VAL A 212 10.41 -32.71 8.74
C VAL A 212 8.93 -32.42 8.53
N GLY A 213 8.50 -31.24 8.89
CA GLY A 213 7.13 -30.75 8.70
C GLY A 213 7.12 -29.35 8.11
N VAL A 214 6.11 -29.08 7.29
CA VAL A 214 5.90 -27.78 6.64
C VAL A 214 4.45 -27.32 6.80
N PRO A 215 4.17 -26.00 6.73
CA PRO A 215 2.80 -25.50 6.82
C PRO A 215 1.95 -25.92 5.63
N GLN A 216 0.63 -25.97 5.82
CA GLN A 216 -0.31 -26.32 4.76
C GLN A 216 -0.42 -25.24 3.70
N TYR A 217 -0.35 -23.99 4.10
CA TYR A 217 -0.46 -22.84 3.24
C TYR A 217 0.79 -21.98 3.36
N VAL A 218 1.23 -21.49 2.23
CA VAL A 218 2.38 -20.56 2.11
C VAL A 218 2.01 -19.44 1.17
N PHE A 219 2.78 -18.37 1.17
CA PHE A 219 2.57 -17.29 0.22
C PHE A 219 3.88 -16.73 -0.30
N TYR A 220 3.79 -16.12 -1.47
CA TYR A 220 4.83 -15.34 -2.10
C TYR A 220 4.25 -13.99 -2.54
N GLU A 221 4.86 -12.90 -2.09
CA GLU A 221 4.48 -11.56 -2.49
C GLU A 221 5.20 -11.18 -3.78
N MET A 222 4.42 -10.87 -4.80
CA MET A 222 4.92 -10.41 -6.10
C MET A 222 5.38 -8.94 -6.02
N PRO A 223 6.28 -8.47 -6.90
CA PRO A 223 6.74 -7.08 -6.90
C PRO A 223 5.63 -6.03 -7.06
N ASN A 224 4.50 -6.41 -7.62
CA ASN A 224 3.31 -5.55 -7.75
C ASN A 224 2.41 -5.53 -6.50
N GLY A 225 2.81 -6.22 -5.42
CA GLY A 225 2.05 -6.34 -4.17
C GLY A 225 0.95 -7.39 -4.18
N SER A 226 0.74 -8.13 -5.28
CA SER A 226 -0.18 -9.27 -5.29
C SER A 226 0.43 -10.48 -4.58
N ILE A 227 -0.44 -11.33 -4.01
CA ILE A 227 -0.04 -12.50 -3.25
C ILE A 227 -0.39 -13.77 -4.03
N VAL A 228 0.60 -14.65 -4.21
CA VAL A 228 0.40 -16.02 -4.66
C VAL A 228 0.36 -16.93 -3.45
N THR A 229 -0.77 -17.56 -3.19
CA THR A 229 -0.92 -18.54 -2.11
C THR A 229 -0.74 -19.95 -2.65
N GLY A 230 0.15 -20.73 -2.04
CA GLY A 230 0.35 -22.14 -2.30
C GLY A 230 -0.31 -23.03 -1.24
N VAL A 231 -0.97 -24.10 -1.68
CA VAL A 231 -1.45 -25.19 -0.83
C VAL A 231 -0.49 -26.36 -0.96
N PHE A 232 -0.06 -26.93 0.15
CA PHE A 232 0.82 -28.10 0.13
C PHE A 232 0.20 -29.21 -0.70
N HIS A 233 0.97 -29.71 -1.66
CA HIS A 233 0.57 -30.79 -2.55
C HIS A 233 1.31 -32.08 -2.22
N ASN A 234 2.64 -32.05 -2.33
CA ASN A 234 3.49 -33.21 -2.05
C ASN A 234 4.94 -32.82 -1.80
N TRP A 235 5.72 -33.76 -1.34
CA TRP A 235 7.18 -33.67 -1.32
C TRP A 235 7.78 -34.23 -2.61
N ILE A 236 8.71 -33.49 -3.18
CA ILE A 236 9.63 -33.97 -4.20
C ILE A 236 10.90 -34.40 -3.47
N VAL A 237 11.21 -35.69 -3.54
CA VAL A 237 12.29 -36.31 -2.76
C VAL A 237 13.33 -36.94 -3.68
N SER A 238 14.59 -36.63 -3.45
CA SER A 238 15.73 -37.26 -4.10
C SER A 238 16.77 -37.70 -3.07
N GLY A 239 17.40 -38.85 -3.24
CA GLY A 239 18.49 -39.35 -2.38
C GLY A 239 18.08 -39.77 -0.96
N ALA A 240 16.78 -39.84 -0.64
CA ALA A 240 16.27 -40.30 0.65
C ALA A 240 15.02 -41.17 0.49
N LEU A 241 14.76 -42.00 1.50
CA LEU A 241 13.47 -42.71 1.62
C LEU A 241 12.57 -41.95 2.59
N VAL A 242 11.29 -41.81 2.23
CA VAL A 242 10.29 -41.18 3.07
C VAL A 242 9.09 -42.12 3.27
N ASN A 243 8.40 -41.94 4.40
CA ASN A 243 7.21 -42.74 4.72
C ASN A 243 5.98 -42.35 3.88
N SER A 244 5.92 -41.10 3.41
CA SER A 244 4.85 -40.58 2.56
C SER A 244 5.35 -39.30 1.86
N THR A 245 4.95 -39.08 0.62
CA THR A 245 5.20 -37.80 -0.07
C THR A 245 4.03 -36.84 0.01
N ASN A 246 2.83 -37.32 0.38
CA ASN A 246 1.59 -36.51 0.37
C ASN A 246 1.20 -36.00 1.75
N SER A 247 2.06 -36.14 2.75
CA SER A 247 1.84 -35.60 4.10
C SER A 247 2.72 -34.39 4.34
N GLN A 248 2.19 -33.36 4.97
CA GLN A 248 2.96 -32.17 5.39
C GLN A 248 4.14 -32.54 6.31
N GLY A 249 3.94 -33.51 7.18
CA GLY A 249 4.95 -34.06 8.06
C GLY A 249 5.40 -35.44 7.57
N ILE A 250 6.70 -35.57 7.30
CA ILE A 250 7.30 -36.83 6.81
C ILE A 250 8.44 -37.27 7.71
N LYS A 251 8.64 -38.60 7.73
CA LYS A 251 9.82 -39.22 8.31
C LYS A 251 10.77 -39.58 7.17
N VAL A 252 11.98 -39.08 7.27
CA VAL A 252 13.03 -39.18 6.25
C VAL A 252 14.09 -40.11 6.75
N ASN A 253 14.54 -41.05 5.89
CA ASN A 253 15.69 -41.91 6.14
C ASN A 253 16.75 -41.69 5.06
N LEU A 254 17.86 -41.09 5.46
CA LEU A 254 19.00 -40.83 4.58
C LEU A 254 19.75 -42.10 4.29
N GLN A 255 20.03 -42.37 3.02
CA GLN A 255 20.70 -43.58 2.54
C GLN A 255 22.21 -43.43 2.40
N GLY A 256 22.80 -42.42 3.03
CA GLY A 256 24.25 -42.12 2.89
C GLY A 256 24.63 -41.44 1.59
N VAL A 257 23.66 -41.08 0.77
CA VAL A 257 23.80 -40.26 -0.44
C VAL A 257 23.25 -38.86 -0.19
N PRO A 258 23.69 -37.86 -0.93
CA PRO A 258 23.10 -36.51 -0.86
C PRO A 258 21.61 -36.52 -1.18
N ALA A 259 20.86 -35.82 -0.40
CA ALA A 259 19.39 -35.79 -0.50
C ALA A 259 18.84 -34.38 -0.69
N SER A 260 17.74 -34.28 -1.40
CA SER A 260 16.92 -33.05 -1.46
C SER A 260 15.45 -33.36 -1.14
N LEU A 261 14.86 -32.51 -0.37
CA LEU A 261 13.47 -32.55 0.04
C LEU A 261 12.85 -31.21 -0.34
N THR A 262 12.04 -31.17 -1.38
CA THR A 262 11.35 -29.95 -1.79
C THR A 262 9.87 -30.08 -1.48
N ALA A 263 9.36 -29.22 -0.60
CA ALA A 263 7.94 -29.10 -0.36
C ALA A 263 7.29 -28.40 -1.55
N ASN A 264 6.53 -29.14 -2.33
CA ASN A 264 5.83 -28.63 -3.51
C ASN A 264 4.42 -28.20 -3.11
N TYR A 265 4.09 -26.96 -3.43
CA TYR A 265 2.80 -26.34 -3.24
C TYR A 265 2.15 -26.06 -4.58
N THR A 266 0.85 -26.24 -4.67
CA THR A 266 0.08 -25.84 -5.84
C THR A 266 -0.56 -24.48 -5.58
N ALA A 267 -0.43 -23.55 -6.53
CA ALA A 267 -1.07 -22.25 -6.42
C ALA A 267 -2.58 -22.36 -6.29
N VAL A 268 -3.15 -21.60 -5.36
CA VAL A 268 -4.62 -21.52 -5.19
C VAL A 268 -5.20 -20.71 -6.34
N THR A 269 -6.18 -21.29 -7.03
CA THR A 269 -6.88 -20.67 -8.18
C THR A 269 -8.34 -20.37 -7.91
N GLN A 270 -8.83 -20.73 -6.72
CA GLN A 270 -10.22 -20.50 -6.34
C GLN A 270 -10.47 -19.05 -5.95
N TYR A 271 -11.46 -18.42 -6.56
CA TYR A 271 -11.91 -17.08 -6.20
C TYR A 271 -13.02 -17.13 -5.14
N VAL A 272 -13.01 -16.14 -4.28
CA VAL A 272 -14.03 -15.87 -3.26
C VAL A 272 -14.46 -14.42 -3.32
N ASN A 273 -15.70 -14.16 -2.90
CA ASN A 273 -16.20 -12.79 -2.79
C ASN A 273 -15.87 -12.23 -1.40
N LEU A 274 -14.90 -11.35 -1.33
CA LEU A 274 -14.53 -10.63 -0.11
C LEU A 274 -15.39 -9.38 0.02
N GLN A 275 -16.16 -9.30 1.10
CA GLN A 275 -16.91 -8.09 1.43
C GLN A 275 -16.03 -7.13 2.25
N VAL A 276 -15.93 -5.88 1.83
CA VAL A 276 -15.24 -4.82 2.58
C VAL A 276 -16.28 -3.81 3.02
N ASN A 277 -16.44 -3.65 4.33
CA ASN A 277 -17.42 -2.78 4.96
C ASN A 277 -16.75 -1.61 5.68
N LEU A 278 -17.38 -0.44 5.61
CA LEU A 278 -17.13 0.63 6.57
C LEU A 278 -18.08 0.46 7.74
N ILE A 279 -17.60 0.43 8.98
CA ILE A 279 -18.46 0.28 10.18
C ILE A 279 -19.49 1.38 10.24
N LYS A 280 -19.14 2.56 9.74
CA LYS A 280 -20.03 3.72 9.65
C LYS A 280 -19.94 4.32 8.25
N ASN A 281 -21.09 4.65 7.67
CA ASN A 281 -21.12 5.43 6.43
C ASN A 281 -20.78 6.90 6.74
N TYR A 282 -19.65 7.35 6.23
CA TYR A 282 -19.15 8.71 6.43
C TYR A 282 -19.53 9.66 5.28
N GLY A 283 -20.17 9.16 4.22
CA GLY A 283 -20.47 9.93 3.02
C GLY A 283 -19.23 10.39 2.23
N GLN A 284 -18.08 9.78 2.50
CA GLN A 284 -16.81 10.05 1.83
C GLN A 284 -16.22 8.74 1.28
N PRO A 285 -15.68 8.75 0.07
CA PRO A 285 -15.01 7.60 -0.50
C PRO A 285 -13.70 7.32 0.24
N ILE A 286 -13.40 6.04 0.44
CA ILE A 286 -12.16 5.54 1.03
C ILE A 286 -11.40 4.76 -0.02
N THR A 287 -10.12 5.05 -0.19
CA THR A 287 -9.24 4.31 -1.10
C THR A 287 -8.49 3.24 -0.34
N ILE A 288 -8.59 2.02 -0.83
CA ILE A 288 -7.89 0.84 -0.33
C ILE A 288 -7.19 0.13 -1.49
N ALA A 289 -6.23 -0.74 -1.20
CA ALA A 289 -5.77 -1.72 -2.18
C ALA A 289 -5.99 -3.13 -1.64
N ILE A 290 -6.35 -4.04 -2.54
CA ILE A 290 -6.46 -5.47 -2.29
C ILE A 290 -5.52 -6.16 -3.28
N ASP A 291 -4.51 -6.87 -2.76
CA ASP A 291 -3.44 -7.48 -3.56
C ASP A 291 -2.79 -6.51 -4.58
N GLY A 292 -2.54 -5.28 -4.13
CA GLY A 292 -1.93 -4.22 -4.93
C GLY A 292 -2.87 -3.53 -5.93
N ILE A 293 -4.13 -3.95 -6.04
CA ILE A 293 -5.14 -3.30 -6.90
C ILE A 293 -5.91 -2.28 -6.09
N GLU A 294 -5.89 -1.02 -6.53
CA GLU A 294 -6.59 0.07 -5.87
C GLU A 294 -8.09 0.05 -6.13
N HIS A 295 -8.86 0.28 -5.09
CA HIS A 295 -10.32 0.37 -5.09
C HIS A 295 -10.78 1.56 -4.28
N THR A 296 -11.86 2.19 -4.73
CA THR A 296 -12.54 3.25 -3.99
C THR A 296 -13.87 2.72 -3.49
N ILE A 297 -14.05 2.69 -2.16
CA ILE A 297 -15.26 2.19 -1.50
C ILE A 297 -16.03 3.32 -0.84
N ASN A 298 -17.36 3.29 -0.94
CA ASN A 298 -18.23 4.31 -0.34
C ASN A 298 -18.93 3.81 0.93
N ASN A 299 -19.27 2.54 0.97
CA ASN A 299 -19.96 1.96 2.15
C ASN A 299 -19.54 0.51 2.35
N GLY A 300 -20.07 -0.41 1.61
CA GLY A 300 -19.71 -1.82 1.63
C GLY A 300 -19.72 -2.34 0.20
N GLU A 301 -18.63 -2.96 -0.21
CA GLU A 301 -18.46 -3.46 -1.57
C GLU A 301 -17.88 -4.88 -1.56
N ASN A 302 -18.20 -5.64 -2.61
CA ASN A 302 -17.70 -7.00 -2.78
C ASN A 302 -16.61 -7.03 -3.84
N PHE A 303 -15.51 -7.70 -3.52
CA PHE A 303 -14.37 -7.88 -4.41
C PHE A 303 -14.11 -9.36 -4.64
N GLN A 304 -13.90 -9.71 -5.89
CA GLN A 304 -13.49 -11.06 -6.24
C GLN A 304 -11.98 -11.19 -6.05
N VAL A 305 -11.56 -11.98 -5.08
CA VAL A 305 -10.15 -12.20 -4.72
C VAL A 305 -9.82 -13.69 -4.76
N LEU A 306 -8.54 -14.02 -4.96
CA LEU A 306 -8.09 -15.40 -4.78
C LEU A 306 -8.19 -15.79 -3.30
N ALA A 307 -8.67 -17.00 -3.03
CA ALA A 307 -8.63 -17.55 -1.67
C ALA A 307 -7.17 -17.72 -1.23
N GLY A 308 -6.95 -17.73 0.08
CA GLY A 308 -5.63 -17.81 0.68
C GLY A 308 -5.19 -16.50 1.31
N TYR A 309 -3.92 -16.18 1.21
CA TYR A 309 -3.39 -14.94 1.74
C TYR A 309 -3.74 -13.77 0.82
N VAL A 310 -4.26 -12.69 1.41
CA VAL A 310 -4.67 -11.47 0.71
C VAL A 310 -4.07 -10.28 1.44
N ASN A 311 -3.35 -9.45 0.72
CA ASN A 311 -2.80 -8.21 1.26
C ASN A 311 -3.83 -7.08 1.14
N VAL A 312 -4.09 -6.39 2.25
CA VAL A 312 -5.01 -5.25 2.30
C VAL A 312 -4.26 -4.02 2.76
N THR A 313 -4.34 -2.95 2.00
CA THR A 313 -3.71 -1.66 2.34
C THR A 313 -4.74 -0.55 2.32
N ILE A 314 -4.81 0.22 3.40
CA ILE A 314 -5.68 1.38 3.56
C ILE A 314 -4.88 2.63 3.18
N TYR A 315 -5.19 3.23 2.03
CA TYR A 315 -4.50 4.45 1.59
C TYR A 315 -5.13 5.70 2.20
N THR A 316 -6.45 5.72 2.34
CA THR A 316 -7.12 6.83 3.01
C THR A 316 -6.98 6.65 4.51
N THR A 317 -6.00 7.32 5.11
CA THR A 317 -5.76 7.27 6.56
C THR A 317 -6.48 8.36 7.32
N GLN A 318 -6.85 9.45 6.65
CA GLN A 318 -7.59 10.58 7.20
C GLN A 318 -8.49 11.21 6.16
N PHE A 319 -9.63 11.73 6.59
CA PHE A 319 -10.55 12.51 5.77
C PHE A 319 -11.42 13.44 6.63
N ASN A 320 -12.01 14.44 5.99
CA ASN A 320 -12.87 15.40 6.66
C ASN A 320 -14.32 15.21 6.21
N VAL A 321 -15.24 15.14 7.17
CA VAL A 321 -16.68 15.25 6.93
C VAL A 321 -17.09 16.66 7.29
N THR A 322 -17.54 17.43 6.30
CA THR A 322 -17.87 18.84 6.46
C THR A 322 -19.38 19.03 6.47
N SER A 323 -19.87 19.70 7.49
CA SER A 323 -21.22 20.26 7.57
C SER A 323 -21.14 21.80 7.48
N PRO A 324 -22.25 22.52 7.34
CA PRO A 324 -22.23 23.97 7.26
C PRO A 324 -21.51 24.67 8.42
N ASN A 325 -21.51 24.06 9.60
CA ASN A 325 -20.97 24.68 10.82
C ASN A 325 -20.00 23.79 11.61
N ALA A 326 -19.66 22.63 11.10
CA ALA A 326 -18.68 21.73 11.72
C ALA A 326 -17.87 20.96 10.67
N ILE A 327 -16.61 20.70 10.98
CA ILE A 327 -15.74 19.80 10.25
C ILE A 327 -15.29 18.74 11.23
N TYR A 328 -15.54 17.48 10.90
CA TYR A 328 -15.10 16.33 11.67
C TYR A 328 -13.98 15.65 10.91
N GLN A 329 -12.77 15.64 11.49
CA GLN A 329 -11.64 14.91 10.96
C GLN A 329 -11.69 13.50 11.50
N HIS A 330 -11.78 12.53 10.60
CA HIS A 330 -11.71 11.12 10.92
C HIS A 330 -10.35 10.58 10.58
N SER A 331 -9.81 9.74 11.45
CA SER A 331 -8.56 9.02 11.24
C SER A 331 -8.81 7.52 11.32
N TYR A 332 -8.09 6.76 10.47
CA TYR A 332 -8.11 5.30 10.53
C TYR A 332 -7.76 4.83 11.94
N GLN A 333 -8.54 3.90 12.46
CA GLN A 333 -8.33 3.28 13.75
C GLN A 333 -7.85 1.85 13.60
N GLU A 334 -8.66 1.01 12.97
CA GLU A 334 -8.38 -0.40 12.81
C GLU A 334 -9.24 -1.01 11.70
N SER A 335 -8.81 -2.19 11.25
CA SER A 335 -9.64 -3.09 10.46
C SER A 335 -9.83 -4.41 11.20
N THR A 336 -10.98 -5.05 11.06
CA THR A 336 -11.25 -6.35 11.68
C THR A 336 -11.59 -7.40 10.63
N TYR A 337 -11.01 -8.58 10.80
CA TYR A 337 -11.29 -9.76 9.99
C TYR A 337 -11.32 -11.01 10.88
N ASN A 338 -12.40 -11.79 10.82
CA ASN A 338 -12.59 -13.00 11.64
C ASN A 338 -12.31 -12.79 13.14
N GLY A 339 -12.72 -11.64 13.69
CA GLY A 339 -12.51 -11.30 15.11
C GLY A 339 -11.09 -10.85 15.47
N LYS A 340 -10.17 -10.80 14.51
CA LYS A 340 -8.83 -10.26 14.70
C LYS A 340 -8.78 -8.80 14.26
N SER A 341 -8.21 -7.92 15.10
CA SER A 341 -8.02 -6.50 14.80
C SER A 341 -6.61 -6.23 14.25
N TYR A 342 -6.54 -5.30 13.28
CA TYR A 342 -5.34 -4.81 12.64
C TYR A 342 -5.31 -3.28 12.74
N SER A 343 -4.38 -2.74 13.51
CA SER A 343 -4.20 -1.29 13.68
C SER A 343 -3.25 -0.67 12.65
N THR A 344 -2.54 -1.51 11.89
CA THR A 344 -1.68 -1.07 10.78
C THR A 344 -2.51 -0.81 9.53
N THR A 345 -2.07 0.14 8.71
CA THR A 345 -2.73 0.46 7.43
C THR A 345 -2.50 -0.57 6.34
N SER A 346 -1.50 -1.44 6.52
CA SER A 346 -1.26 -2.59 5.64
C SER A 346 -1.18 -3.86 6.48
N PHE A 347 -1.92 -4.89 6.09
CA PHE A 347 -2.01 -6.15 6.81
C PHE A 347 -2.39 -7.31 5.90
N LEU A 348 -1.97 -8.50 6.31
CA LEU A 348 -2.23 -9.75 5.60
C LEU A 348 -3.36 -10.51 6.30
N ILE A 349 -4.37 -10.90 5.55
CA ILE A 349 -5.45 -11.80 6.00
C ILE A 349 -5.34 -13.14 5.30
N PHE A 350 -5.93 -14.18 5.90
CA PHE A 350 -6.04 -15.50 5.28
C PHE A 350 -7.50 -15.86 5.09
N ILE A 351 -7.90 -16.08 3.83
CA ILE A 351 -9.26 -16.44 3.44
C ILE A 351 -9.28 -17.93 3.10
N GLN A 352 -10.02 -18.71 3.88
CA GLN A 352 -10.20 -20.13 3.60
C GLN A 352 -10.88 -20.32 2.23
N PRO A 353 -10.43 -21.26 1.37
CA PRO A 353 -11.08 -21.53 0.10
C PRO A 353 -12.57 -21.90 0.22
N SER A 354 -12.97 -22.49 1.36
CA SER A 354 -14.36 -22.83 1.66
C SER A 354 -15.17 -21.72 2.31
N SER A 355 -14.60 -20.54 2.52
CA SER A 355 -15.29 -19.43 3.20
C SER A 355 -16.45 -18.92 2.38
N THR A 356 -17.62 -18.84 2.99
CA THR A 356 -18.79 -18.16 2.44
C THR A 356 -18.81 -16.73 2.99
N ASN A 357 -18.72 -15.75 2.11
CA ASN A 357 -18.81 -14.32 2.44
C ASN A 357 -17.82 -13.82 3.51
N PRO A 358 -16.50 -14.01 3.32
CA PRO A 358 -15.51 -13.38 4.21
C PRO A 358 -15.67 -11.87 4.18
N SER A 359 -15.57 -11.21 5.35
CA SER A 359 -15.77 -9.76 5.43
C SER A 359 -14.69 -9.07 6.25
N ILE A 360 -14.26 -7.92 5.76
CA ILE A 360 -13.40 -6.97 6.46
C ILE A 360 -14.27 -5.78 6.88
N ASN A 361 -14.15 -5.36 8.13
CA ASN A 361 -14.78 -4.15 8.62
C ASN A 361 -13.69 -3.12 8.93
N ILE A 362 -13.79 -1.94 8.33
CA ILE A 362 -12.85 -0.83 8.47
C ILE A 362 -13.47 0.24 9.36
N GLN A 363 -12.74 0.68 10.37
CA GLN A 363 -13.18 1.68 11.33
C GLN A 363 -12.32 2.93 11.30
N PHE A 364 -13.00 4.08 11.27
CA PHE A 364 -12.41 5.39 11.50
C PHE A 364 -13.01 6.02 12.74
N ILE A 365 -12.20 6.77 13.48
CA ILE A 365 -12.66 7.52 14.64
C ILE A 365 -12.54 9.01 14.38
N ASN A 366 -13.38 9.78 15.05
CA ASN A 366 -13.25 11.24 15.06
C ASN A 366 -12.00 11.61 15.87
N SER A 367 -10.96 12.03 15.17
CA SER A 367 -9.67 12.41 15.76
C SER A 367 -9.61 13.89 16.11
N SER A 368 -10.44 14.71 15.47
CA SER A 368 -10.48 16.14 15.67
C SER A 368 -11.79 16.73 15.15
N SER A 369 -12.33 17.72 15.84
CA SER A 369 -13.51 18.46 15.38
C SER A 369 -13.17 19.94 15.31
N TYR A 370 -13.66 20.61 14.29
CA TYR A 370 -13.57 22.05 14.14
C TYR A 370 -14.98 22.60 14.03
N TYR A 371 -15.24 23.67 14.74
CA TYR A 371 -16.53 24.34 14.73
C TYR A 371 -16.41 25.74 14.18
N LYS A 372 -17.45 26.19 13.50
CA LYS A 372 -17.52 27.55 13.02
C LYS A 372 -17.85 28.48 14.17
N VAL A 373 -17.00 29.45 14.41
CA VAL A 373 -17.16 30.47 15.41
C VAL A 373 -17.40 31.79 14.71
N TYR A 374 -18.50 32.46 15.05
CA TYR A 374 -18.86 33.77 14.58
C TYR A 374 -18.39 34.79 15.60
N ILE A 375 -17.60 35.75 15.20
CA ILE A 375 -17.03 36.77 16.07
C ILE A 375 -17.73 38.07 15.73
N ASN A 376 -18.63 38.55 16.62
CA ASN A 376 -19.42 39.73 16.43
C ASN A 376 -18.91 40.87 17.31
N TYR A 377 -19.10 42.07 16.79
CA TYR A 377 -18.91 43.33 17.50
C TYR A 377 -20.23 43.93 17.84
N ALA A 378 -20.37 44.40 19.06
CA ALA A 378 -21.50 45.21 19.49
C ALA A 378 -21.00 46.34 20.38
N TYR A 379 -21.79 47.39 20.49
CA TYR A 379 -21.56 48.47 21.45
C TYR A 379 -22.82 48.85 22.15
N ASN A 380 -22.70 49.23 23.42
CA ASN A 380 -23.81 49.69 24.20
C ASN A 380 -23.78 51.21 24.30
N GLN A 381 -24.75 51.87 23.65
CA GLN A 381 -24.91 53.33 23.72
C GLN A 381 -25.34 53.77 25.11
N ASN A 382 -26.03 52.92 25.87
CA ASN A 382 -26.52 53.17 27.20
C ASN A 382 -25.66 52.52 28.29
N SER A 383 -24.42 52.22 27.98
CA SER A 383 -23.50 51.67 28.98
C SER A 383 -23.58 52.56 30.22
N PRO A 384 -23.81 52.00 31.42
CA PRO A 384 -23.89 52.77 32.66
C PRO A 384 -22.49 53.23 33.10
N TRP A 385 -21.82 53.92 32.23
CA TRP A 385 -20.47 54.35 32.46
C TRP A 385 -20.40 55.76 32.91
N PRO A 386 -19.58 55.98 33.84
CA PRO A 386 -19.85 55.72 35.24
C PRO A 386 -20.96 56.66 35.64
N PRO A 387 -21.75 56.30 36.65
CA PRO A 387 -22.77 57.20 37.14
C PRO A 387 -22.12 58.52 37.58
N ASN A 388 -22.40 59.62 36.91
CA ASN A 388 -21.89 60.96 37.17
C ASN A 388 -20.77 61.53 36.25
N VAL A 389 -20.60 61.04 35.04
CA VAL A 389 -19.75 61.70 34.06
C VAL A 389 -20.53 62.85 33.43
N SER A 390 -20.13 64.08 33.71
CA SER A 390 -20.82 65.26 33.22
C SER A 390 -20.45 65.68 31.79
N SER A 391 -19.32 65.18 31.26
CA SER A 391 -18.96 65.37 29.87
C SER A 391 -17.86 64.34 29.44
N ILE A 392 -18.10 63.70 28.30
CA ILE A 392 -17.09 62.89 27.61
C ILE A 392 -16.77 63.60 26.31
N SER A 393 -15.52 63.91 26.07
CA SER A 393 -15.02 64.37 24.78
C SER A 393 -13.92 63.42 24.30
N PRO A 394 -14.02 62.88 23.11
CA PRO A 394 -15.08 63.03 22.09
C PRO A 394 -16.13 61.94 22.17
N HIS A 395 -17.39 62.27 21.80
CA HIS A 395 -18.51 61.31 21.68
C HIS A 395 -18.41 60.40 20.45
N LYS A 396 -17.25 59.89 20.15
CA LYS A 396 -17.04 59.05 18.96
C LYS A 396 -17.00 57.58 19.33
N THR A 397 -17.97 56.81 18.84
CA THR A 397 -17.88 55.34 18.88
C THR A 397 -16.93 54.83 17.81
N TYR A 398 -16.07 53.91 18.17
CA TYR A 398 -15.16 53.26 17.21
C TYR A 398 -15.88 52.07 16.58
N SER A 399 -15.73 51.93 15.26
CA SER A 399 -16.28 50.77 14.53
C SER A 399 -15.47 49.50 14.77
N ALA A 400 -16.02 48.37 14.38
CA ALA A 400 -15.34 47.06 14.45
C ALA A 400 -13.97 47.00 13.76
N SER A 401 -13.71 47.91 12.82
CA SER A 401 -12.44 47.98 12.11
C SER A 401 -11.28 48.54 12.93
N TYR A 402 -11.55 49.17 14.06
CA TYR A 402 -10.54 49.79 14.94
C TYR A 402 -10.17 48.95 16.14
N VAL A 403 -10.87 47.82 16.35
CA VAL A 403 -10.70 46.93 17.50
C VAL A 403 -10.46 45.52 17.01
N ASN A 404 -9.77 44.71 17.77
CA ASN A 404 -9.47 43.33 17.46
C ASN A 404 -9.99 42.40 18.55
N PHE A 405 -10.13 41.14 18.18
CA PHE A 405 -10.48 40.06 19.08
C PHE A 405 -9.35 39.02 19.06
N THR A 406 -9.00 38.45 20.19
CA THR A 406 -8.07 37.34 20.27
C THR A 406 -8.73 36.09 20.81
N LEU A 407 -8.34 34.94 20.23
CA LEU A 407 -8.63 33.61 20.74
C LEU A 407 -7.28 32.93 20.99
N ASN A 408 -6.95 32.74 22.24
CA ASN A 408 -5.59 32.51 22.71
C ASN A 408 -4.68 33.66 22.22
N SER A 409 -3.63 33.35 21.45
CA SER A 409 -2.71 34.38 20.91
C SER A 409 -3.04 34.79 19.46
N SER A 410 -4.06 34.22 18.85
CA SER A 410 -4.43 34.50 17.46
C SER A 410 -5.37 35.69 17.39
N VAL A 411 -5.03 36.67 16.54
CA VAL A 411 -5.79 37.93 16.37
C VAL A 411 -6.78 37.79 15.23
N TYR A 412 -8.03 38.19 15.48
CA TYR A 412 -9.10 38.14 14.49
C TYR A 412 -9.81 39.49 14.38
N GLN A 413 -10.34 39.78 13.22
CA GLN A 413 -11.23 40.91 13.01
C GLN A 413 -12.64 40.54 13.43
N TYR A 414 -13.43 41.56 13.85
CA TYR A 414 -14.85 41.37 14.14
C TYR A 414 -15.68 41.19 12.87
N ASN A 415 -16.89 40.69 13.04
CA ASN A 415 -17.82 40.35 11.98
C ASN A 415 -17.29 39.34 11.00
N THR A 416 -16.46 38.44 11.51
CA THR A 416 -15.84 37.33 10.75
C THR A 416 -16.31 35.97 11.22
N LYS A 417 -16.00 34.97 10.39
CA LYS A 417 -16.31 33.57 10.67
C LYS A 417 -15.00 32.81 10.57
N ILE A 418 -14.68 32.07 11.60
CA ILE A 418 -13.46 31.27 11.66
C ILE A 418 -13.76 29.83 12.00
N TRP A 419 -12.87 28.91 11.61
CA TRP A 419 -12.89 27.53 12.02
C TRP A 419 -11.98 27.34 13.22
N VAL A 420 -12.54 26.87 14.33
CA VAL A 420 -11.82 26.67 15.59
C VAL A 420 -11.88 25.21 15.96
N LYS A 421 -10.73 24.63 16.30
CA LYS A 421 -10.64 23.25 16.77
C LYS A 421 -11.38 23.10 18.08
N ASN A 422 -11.98 21.93 18.32
CA ASN A 422 -12.56 21.60 19.63
C ASN A 422 -11.52 21.78 20.74
N GLY A 423 -11.89 22.48 21.79
CA GLY A 423 -11.00 22.77 22.91
C GLY A 423 -11.38 24.02 23.70
N THR A 424 -10.58 24.33 24.72
CA THR A 424 -10.75 25.51 25.57
C THR A 424 -9.81 26.61 25.09
N TYR A 425 -10.34 27.83 25.02
CA TYR A 425 -9.67 29.00 24.49
C TYR A 425 -9.90 30.19 25.39
N ILE A 426 -8.87 31.03 25.55
CA ILE A 426 -8.98 32.32 26.20
C ILE A 426 -9.47 33.35 25.17
N ALA A 427 -10.62 33.95 25.40
CA ALA A 427 -11.25 34.92 24.52
C ALA A 427 -11.06 36.34 25.07
N GLN A 428 -10.50 37.24 24.28
CA GLN A 428 -10.21 38.60 24.73
C GLN A 428 -10.55 39.62 23.63
N GLY A 429 -11.32 40.64 23.96
CA GLY A 429 -11.44 41.84 23.15
C GLY A 429 -10.27 42.79 23.41
N ILE A 430 -9.69 43.35 22.35
CA ILE A 430 -8.63 44.35 22.46
C ILE A 430 -9.23 45.75 22.29
N GLY A 431 -9.07 46.59 23.30
CA GLY A 431 -9.51 47.97 23.28
C GLY A 431 -8.58 48.89 22.49
N VAL A 432 -9.08 50.08 22.19
CA VAL A 432 -8.32 51.14 21.54
C VAL A 432 -8.07 52.26 22.56
N PHE A 433 -6.81 52.59 22.73
CA PHE A 433 -6.40 53.76 23.47
C PHE A 433 -6.65 55.01 22.61
N VAL A 434 -7.34 56.03 23.20
CA VAL A 434 -7.64 57.27 22.50
C VAL A 434 -6.79 58.38 23.10
N PRO A 435 -5.70 58.79 22.49
CA PRO A 435 -4.82 59.86 22.98
C PRO A 435 -5.58 61.21 22.95
N GLY A 436 -5.35 61.98 23.96
CA GLY A 436 -5.95 63.31 24.05
C GLY A 436 -7.39 63.37 24.56
N SER A 437 -8.03 62.21 24.88
CA SER A 437 -9.29 62.14 25.56
C SER A 437 -9.11 62.28 27.09
N PHE A 438 -9.98 62.96 27.75
CA PHE A 438 -9.99 63.04 29.22
C PHE A 438 -11.45 62.91 29.74
N CYS A 439 -11.54 62.37 30.94
CA CYS A 439 -12.81 62.31 31.66
C CYS A 439 -12.68 63.07 32.98
N VAL A 440 -13.67 63.85 33.28
CA VAL A 440 -13.71 64.62 34.52
C VAL A 440 -14.81 64.06 35.40
N TYR A 441 -14.44 63.62 36.59
CA TYR A 441 -15.38 63.21 37.62
C TYR A 441 -15.63 64.30 38.63
N PHE A 442 -16.86 64.51 39.00
CA PHE A 442 -17.24 65.33 40.13
C PHE A 442 -17.52 64.44 41.33
N THR A 443 -16.66 64.41 42.33
CA THR A 443 -16.88 63.75 43.60
C THR A 443 -17.05 64.81 44.70
N ASN A 444 -17.70 64.45 45.82
CA ASN A 444 -17.98 65.35 46.95
C ASN A 444 -16.70 66.14 47.37
N GLY A 445 -16.54 67.34 46.81
CA GLY A 445 -15.49 68.26 47.17
C GLY A 445 -14.36 68.45 46.15
N GLY A 446 -14.38 67.86 44.97
CA GLY A 446 -13.31 68.05 43.97
C GLY A 446 -13.55 67.40 42.62
N TYR A 447 -12.72 67.80 41.67
CA TYR A 447 -12.70 67.21 40.32
C TYR A 447 -11.56 66.20 40.27
N THR A 448 -11.88 64.99 39.80
CA THR A 448 -10.83 63.97 39.50
C THR A 448 -10.69 63.86 37.99
N TYR A 449 -9.47 64.08 37.49
CA TYR A 449 -9.15 63.99 36.08
C TYR A 449 -8.56 62.60 35.76
N TYR A 450 -9.17 61.94 34.76
CA TYR A 450 -8.59 60.72 34.17
C TYR A 450 -7.99 61.11 32.82
N PRO A 451 -6.67 60.89 32.66
CA PRO A 451 -5.95 61.47 31.52
C PRO A 451 -6.24 60.79 30.18
N TYR A 452 -6.97 59.64 30.20
CA TYR A 452 -7.33 58.95 28.98
C TYR A 452 -8.60 58.13 29.13
N LEU A 453 -9.29 57.99 28.00
CA LEU A 453 -10.43 57.09 27.81
C LEU A 453 -9.97 55.94 26.90
N THR A 454 -10.42 54.77 27.20
CA THR A 454 -10.20 53.59 26.36
C THR A 454 -11.56 53.10 25.84
N TRP A 455 -11.65 52.95 24.53
CA TRP A 455 -12.74 52.21 23.95
C TRP A 455 -12.44 50.71 24.13
N GLY A 456 -13.03 50.06 25.09
CA GLY A 456 -12.67 48.74 25.52
C GLY A 456 -13.85 47.78 25.66
N PRO A 457 -13.55 46.50 25.66
CA PRO A 457 -14.56 45.47 25.90
C PRO A 457 -15.02 45.52 27.35
N TYR A 458 -16.35 45.45 27.56
CA TYR A 458 -16.92 45.42 28.89
C TYR A 458 -17.69 44.13 29.17
N GLU A 459 -18.14 43.43 28.12
CA GLU A 459 -18.85 42.17 28.24
C GLU A 459 -18.53 41.30 27.03
N ILE A 460 -18.35 40.01 27.25
CA ILE A 460 -18.24 38.98 26.23
C ILE A 460 -19.36 37.98 26.45
N THR A 461 -20.26 37.84 25.49
CA THR A 461 -21.29 36.81 25.50
C THR A 461 -20.98 35.70 24.50
N VAL A 462 -21.18 34.46 24.91
CA VAL A 462 -21.04 33.28 24.08
C VAL A 462 -22.38 32.61 23.96
N GLN A 463 -22.84 32.44 22.73
CA GLN A 463 -24.16 31.85 22.44
C GLN A 463 -24.02 30.70 21.45
N THR A 464 -24.94 29.76 21.52
CA THR A 464 -25.14 28.77 20.44
C THR A 464 -25.75 29.45 19.21
N LEU A 465 -25.78 28.77 18.07
CA LEU A 465 -26.45 29.29 16.86
C LEU A 465 -27.97 29.44 17.06
N SER A 466 -28.56 28.73 18.03
CA SER A 466 -29.99 28.90 18.40
C SER A 466 -30.25 30.10 19.32
N GLY A 467 -29.19 30.84 19.69
CA GLY A 467 -29.32 32.02 20.57
C GLY A 467 -29.29 31.72 22.07
N GLN A 468 -29.12 30.47 22.46
CA GLN A 468 -28.96 30.12 23.88
C GLN A 468 -27.61 30.63 24.39
N THR A 469 -27.61 31.44 25.45
CA THR A 469 -26.38 31.90 26.08
C THR A 469 -25.69 30.73 26.82
N VAL A 470 -24.45 30.46 26.44
CA VAL A 470 -23.60 29.48 27.04
C VAL A 470 -22.79 30.11 28.17
N GLU A 471 -22.32 31.34 27.93
CA GLU A 471 -21.51 32.09 28.88
C GLU A 471 -21.67 33.59 28.66
N SER A 472 -21.65 34.37 29.74
CA SER A 472 -21.58 35.81 29.69
C SER A 472 -20.65 36.29 30.79
N VAL A 473 -19.59 36.98 30.41
CA VAL A 473 -18.57 37.46 31.36
C VAL A 473 -18.38 38.95 31.18
N GLN A 474 -18.51 39.69 32.28
CA GLN A 474 -18.18 41.10 32.29
C GLN A 474 -16.65 41.28 32.35
N SER A 475 -16.09 41.91 31.33
CA SER A 475 -14.65 42.05 31.14
C SER A 475 -14.11 43.38 31.70
N TYR A 476 -14.68 43.88 32.79
CA TYR A 476 -14.10 45.02 33.49
C TYR A 476 -12.73 44.64 34.01
N ALA A 477 -11.68 45.32 33.60
CA ALA A 477 -10.31 45.09 34.09
C ALA A 477 -9.54 43.89 33.47
N GLY A 478 -9.78 43.55 32.21
CA GLY A 478 -8.88 42.64 31.50
C GLY A 478 -9.02 41.15 31.82
N VAL A 479 -10.12 40.74 32.43
CA VAL A 479 -10.44 39.33 32.62
C VAL A 479 -10.88 38.73 31.28
N ALA A 480 -10.11 37.82 30.76
CA ALA A 480 -10.43 37.08 29.55
C ALA A 480 -11.09 35.75 29.93
N PRO A 481 -12.35 35.50 29.51
CA PRO A 481 -13.01 34.25 29.80
C PRO A 481 -12.39 33.08 29.04
N GLU A 482 -12.43 31.91 29.66
CA GLU A 482 -12.14 30.64 29.01
C GLU A 482 -13.42 30.17 28.32
N ILE A 483 -13.36 29.97 27.02
CA ILE A 483 -14.48 29.49 26.19
C ILE A 483 -14.22 28.07 25.74
N ASN A 484 -15.18 27.19 25.99
CA ASN A 484 -15.13 25.82 25.52
C ASN A 484 -15.81 25.72 24.13
N VAL A 485 -15.03 25.53 23.08
CA VAL A 485 -15.52 25.37 21.70
C VAL A 485 -15.75 23.89 21.44
N ASN A 486 -16.92 23.38 21.77
CA ASN A 486 -17.35 22.00 21.54
C ASN A 486 -18.55 21.91 20.56
N GLN A 487 -19.02 23.03 20.07
CA GLN A 487 -20.11 23.21 19.11
C GLN A 487 -19.95 24.56 18.38
N PRO A 488 -20.70 24.82 17.30
CA PRO A 488 -20.71 26.13 16.66
C PRO A 488 -21.18 27.20 17.60
N LEU A 489 -20.45 28.33 17.68
CA LEU A 489 -20.72 29.41 18.65
C LEU A 489 -20.79 30.77 17.97
N ILE A 490 -21.50 31.68 18.62
CA ILE A 490 -21.47 33.11 18.36
C ILE A 490 -20.85 33.78 19.57
N ILE A 491 -19.75 34.43 19.38
CA ILE A 491 -19.06 35.26 20.38
C ILE A 491 -19.35 36.69 20.05
N THR A 492 -20.04 37.40 20.94
CA THR A 492 -20.30 38.83 20.80
C THR A 492 -19.56 39.59 21.89
N VAL A 493 -18.70 40.51 21.46
CA VAL A 493 -17.96 41.39 22.37
C VAL A 493 -18.60 42.75 22.34
N TYR A 494 -19.05 43.17 23.48
CA TYR A 494 -19.68 44.48 23.68
C TYR A 494 -18.62 45.48 24.13
N TYR A 495 -18.56 46.59 23.43
CA TYR A 495 -17.60 47.67 23.69
C TYR A 495 -18.32 48.86 24.30
N ALA A 496 -17.62 49.51 25.19
CA ALA A 496 -18.05 50.79 25.77
C ALA A 496 -16.83 51.68 26.08
N TRP A 497 -17.08 52.90 26.38
CA TRP A 497 -16.06 53.77 26.93
C TRP A 497 -15.73 53.31 28.36
N THR A 498 -14.43 53.06 28.59
CA THR A 498 -13.91 52.74 29.91
C THR A 498 -12.84 53.74 30.29
N THR A 499 -12.69 54.10 31.53
CA THR A 499 -11.50 54.80 32.01
C THR A 499 -10.41 53.75 32.08
N GLY A 500 -9.24 54.08 31.57
CA GLY A 500 -8.05 53.29 31.78
C GLY A 500 -7.72 53.24 33.28
N TYR A 501 -8.25 52.25 33.97
CA TYR A 501 -7.79 51.87 35.29
C TYR A 501 -6.46 51.12 35.12
N ASN A 502 -5.49 51.72 34.56
CA ASN A 502 -4.12 51.34 34.87
C ASN A 502 -3.75 52.21 36.06
N SER A 503 -3.83 51.62 37.22
CA SER A 503 -2.96 51.88 38.37
C SER A 503 -1.90 52.98 38.14
N LEU A 504 -2.30 54.21 37.99
CA LEU A 504 -1.50 55.27 38.53
C LEU A 504 -1.84 55.33 40.03
N SER A 505 -1.84 54.15 40.66
CA SER A 505 -1.65 54.04 42.05
C SER A 505 -0.20 54.42 42.28
N GLN A 506 0.00 55.54 42.86
CA GLN A 506 1.08 55.80 43.75
C GLN A 506 2.44 56.10 43.09
N GLY A 507 2.60 57.31 42.89
CA GLY A 507 3.87 57.98 42.95
C GLY A 507 3.67 59.32 43.67
N GLY A 508 3.83 59.24 44.98
CA GLY A 508 4.16 60.32 45.87
C GLY A 508 3.17 61.45 46.02
#